data_7215e4b77d5f0c20cfa29c4d0d58eee8
#
_entry.id   7215e4b77d5f0c20cfa29c4d0d58eee8
#
_cell.length_a   1.000
_cell.length_b   1.000
_cell.length_c   1.000
_cell.angle_alpha   90.00
_cell.angle_beta   90.00
_cell.angle_gamma   90.00
#
_symmetry.space_group_name_H-M   'P 1'
#
loop_
_entity.id
_entity.type
_entity.pdbx_description
1 polymer ?
#
loop_
_entity_poly.entity_id
_entity_poly.type
_entity_poly.pdbx_seq_one_letter_code
_entity_poly.pdbx_strand_id
1 'polypeptide(L)'
;MRFSKLFMSAALALTMSAFTAMAGKPEAERWINSEFQPSAFSKAQQMAEMEWFIKAAEPFKGMEINVLSETIPTHSYESKVLTKAFEEITGIKVNHQLLGEGEVVQAVQTQMQT
;
A
#
# COMPACT_ATOMS: atom_id res chain seq x y z
N MET A 1 26.57 56.43 -22.19
CA MET A 1 25.87 55.20 -22.59
C MET A 1 26.06 54.18 -21.48
N ARG A 2 25.04 53.92 -20.72
CA ARG A 2 25.04 52.86 -19.69
C ARG A 2 24.32 51.65 -20.23
N PHE A 3 25.03 50.56 -20.48
CA PHE A 3 24.41 49.28 -20.77
C PHE A 3 24.01 48.58 -19.47
N SER A 4 22.73 48.57 -19.18
CA SER A 4 22.16 47.77 -18.11
C SER A 4 22.18 46.31 -18.52
N LYS A 5 23.00 45.50 -17.85
CA LYS A 5 22.95 44.04 -17.99
C LYS A 5 21.78 43.51 -17.17
N LEU A 6 20.72 43.14 -17.85
CA LEU A 6 19.61 42.43 -17.26
C LEU A 6 20.06 40.98 -17.01
N PHE A 7 20.32 40.63 -15.75
CA PHE A 7 20.50 39.25 -15.36
C PHE A 7 19.10 38.61 -15.25
N MET A 8 18.77 37.83 -16.25
CA MET A 8 17.60 36.96 -16.22
C MET A 8 17.97 35.71 -15.43
N SER A 9 17.64 35.68 -14.14
CA SER A 9 17.69 34.45 -13.34
C SER A 9 16.52 33.55 -13.74
N ALA A 10 16.82 32.56 -14.55
CA ALA A 10 15.88 31.47 -14.79
C ALA A 10 15.88 30.59 -13.55
N ALA A 11 14.87 30.76 -12.69
CA ALA A 11 14.57 29.82 -11.61
C ALA A 11 14.02 28.55 -12.25
N LEU A 12 14.85 27.52 -12.33
CA LEU A 12 14.44 26.18 -12.70
C LEU A 12 13.62 25.60 -11.56
N ALA A 13 12.31 25.76 -11.62
CA ALA A 13 11.40 25.08 -10.70
C ALA A 13 11.44 23.59 -11.03
N LEU A 14 12.19 22.82 -10.23
CA LEU A 14 12.14 21.38 -10.22
C LEU A 14 10.76 20.98 -9.67
N THR A 15 9.79 20.77 -10.53
CA THR A 15 8.56 20.11 -10.16
C THR A 15 8.89 18.65 -9.90
N MET A 16 9.16 18.30 -8.64
CA MET A 16 9.09 16.92 -8.20
C MET A 16 7.63 16.48 -8.35
N SER A 17 7.30 15.90 -9.49
CA SER A 17 6.08 15.10 -9.62
C SER A 17 6.24 13.93 -8.67
N ALA A 18 5.66 14.04 -7.48
CA ALA A 18 5.43 12.90 -6.64
C ALA A 18 4.55 11.95 -7.46
N PHE A 19 5.14 10.87 -7.96
CA PHE A 19 4.41 9.74 -8.49
C PHE A 19 3.69 9.13 -7.29
N THR A 20 2.53 9.67 -6.97
CA THR A 20 1.57 8.99 -6.11
C THR A 20 1.16 7.75 -6.89
N ALA A 21 1.67 6.59 -6.46
CA ALA A 21 1.19 5.32 -6.97
C ALA A 21 -0.34 5.36 -6.89
N MET A 22 -1.00 5.34 -8.06
CA MET A 22 -2.46 5.43 -8.12
C MET A 22 -3.02 4.14 -7.58
N ALA A 23 -3.41 4.14 -6.30
CA ALA A 23 -4.18 3.05 -5.71
C ALA A 23 -5.54 2.95 -6.41
N GLY A 24 -5.98 1.76 -6.72
CA GLY A 24 -7.32 1.58 -7.24
C GLY A 24 -7.51 0.46 -8.25
N LYS A 25 -8.44 0.68 -9.18
CA LYS A 25 -8.88 -0.33 -10.15
C LYS A 25 -7.78 -0.93 -11.03
N PRO A 26 -6.84 -0.16 -11.60
CA PRO A 26 -5.78 -0.73 -12.42
C PRO A 26 -4.91 -1.72 -11.65
N GLU A 27 -4.59 -1.42 -10.40
CA GLU A 27 -3.83 -2.28 -9.52
C GLU A 27 -4.61 -3.55 -9.16
N ALA A 28 -5.90 -3.39 -8.84
CA ALA A 28 -6.80 -4.51 -8.56
C ALA A 28 -6.88 -5.46 -9.77
N GLU A 29 -7.07 -4.94 -10.97
CA GLU A 29 -7.12 -5.72 -12.21
C GLU A 29 -5.80 -6.49 -12.45
N ARG A 30 -4.67 -5.85 -12.24
CA ARG A 30 -3.35 -6.48 -12.36
C ARG A 30 -3.19 -7.64 -11.39
N TRP A 31 -3.55 -7.47 -10.11
CA TRP A 31 -3.48 -8.50 -9.09
C TRP A 31 -4.45 -9.65 -9.38
N ILE A 32 -5.68 -9.37 -9.83
CA ILE A 32 -6.66 -10.38 -10.23
C ILE A 32 -6.14 -11.22 -11.41
N ASN A 33 -5.48 -10.59 -12.38
CA ASN A 33 -4.99 -11.28 -13.58
C ASN A 33 -3.67 -12.07 -13.34
N SER A 34 -3.02 -11.88 -12.21
CA SER A 34 -1.76 -12.56 -11.87
C SER A 34 -1.89 -13.42 -10.62
N GLU A 35 -1.63 -12.83 -9.46
CA GLU A 35 -1.46 -13.52 -8.18
C GLU A 35 -2.76 -14.17 -7.67
N PHE A 36 -3.94 -13.56 -7.97
CA PHE A 36 -5.22 -14.06 -7.51
C PHE A 36 -5.85 -15.12 -8.44
N GLN A 37 -5.03 -15.76 -9.27
CA GLN A 37 -5.43 -16.88 -10.11
C GLN A 37 -4.63 -18.15 -9.75
N PRO A 38 -5.23 -19.34 -9.81
CA PRO A 38 -6.65 -19.61 -10.13
C PRO A 38 -7.60 -19.24 -8.97
N SER A 39 -8.85 -18.93 -9.29
CA SER A 39 -9.90 -18.58 -8.31
C SER A 39 -11.20 -19.32 -8.60
N ALA A 40 -11.96 -19.61 -7.55
CA ALA A 40 -13.32 -20.13 -7.67
C ALA A 40 -14.31 -19.08 -8.20
N PHE A 41 -13.98 -17.79 -8.05
CA PHE A 41 -14.78 -16.68 -8.57
C PHE A 41 -14.32 -16.30 -9.98
N SER A 42 -15.27 -15.85 -10.80
CA SER A 42 -14.93 -15.23 -12.08
C SER A 42 -14.15 -13.93 -11.86
N LYS A 43 -13.36 -13.51 -12.85
CA LYS A 43 -12.64 -12.22 -12.77
C LYS A 43 -13.57 -11.03 -12.57
N ALA A 44 -14.78 -11.07 -13.15
CA ALA A 44 -15.80 -10.05 -12.95
C ALA A 44 -16.29 -9.98 -11.50
N GLN A 45 -16.51 -11.12 -10.86
CA GLN A 45 -16.88 -11.19 -9.44
C GLN A 45 -15.73 -10.68 -8.54
N GLN A 46 -14.49 -11.09 -8.81
CA GLN A 46 -13.32 -10.60 -8.10
C GLN A 46 -13.19 -9.07 -8.25
N MET A 47 -13.39 -8.54 -9.45
CA MET A 47 -13.31 -7.10 -9.69
C MET A 47 -14.40 -6.32 -8.94
N ALA A 48 -15.63 -6.83 -8.91
CA ALA A 48 -16.71 -6.20 -8.15
C ALA A 48 -16.40 -6.14 -6.64
N GLU A 49 -15.77 -7.18 -6.11
CA GLU A 49 -15.33 -7.24 -4.72
C GLU A 49 -14.20 -6.22 -4.45
N MET A 50 -13.22 -6.13 -5.35
CA MET A 50 -12.14 -5.14 -5.25
C MET A 50 -12.66 -3.70 -5.34
N GLU A 51 -13.64 -3.42 -6.18
CA GLU A 51 -14.28 -2.11 -6.25
C GLU A 51 -14.94 -1.72 -4.93
N TRP A 52 -15.56 -2.68 -4.25
CA TRP A 52 -16.11 -2.45 -2.92
C TRP A 52 -15.00 -2.09 -1.91
N PHE A 53 -13.90 -2.83 -1.89
CA PHE A 53 -12.76 -2.53 -1.00
C PHE A 53 -12.14 -1.16 -1.30
N ILE A 54 -11.95 -0.81 -2.57
CA ILE A 54 -11.42 0.48 -3.00
C ILE A 54 -12.30 1.62 -2.47
N LYS A 55 -13.61 1.48 -2.63
CA LYS A 55 -14.58 2.48 -2.14
C LYS A 55 -14.60 2.57 -0.62
N ALA A 56 -14.61 1.45 0.07
CA ALA A 56 -14.59 1.39 1.53
C ALA A 56 -13.29 1.98 2.12
N ALA A 57 -12.18 1.81 1.43
CA ALA A 57 -10.87 2.30 1.85
C ALA A 57 -10.65 3.82 1.57
N GLU A 58 -11.47 4.43 0.73
CA GLU A 58 -11.26 5.81 0.28
C GLU A 58 -11.06 6.83 1.41
N PRO A 59 -11.86 6.81 2.51
CA PRO A 59 -11.65 7.71 3.64
C PRO A 59 -10.34 7.48 4.40
N PHE A 60 -9.70 6.34 4.20
CA PHE A 60 -8.52 5.88 4.93
C PHE A 60 -7.23 5.90 4.11
N LYS A 61 -7.28 6.38 2.87
CA LYS A 61 -6.09 6.53 2.02
C LYS A 61 -5.00 7.33 2.73
N GLY A 62 -3.78 6.81 2.68
CA GLY A 62 -2.63 7.42 3.34
C GLY A 62 -2.48 7.07 4.82
N MET A 63 -3.44 6.36 5.41
CA MET A 63 -3.26 5.77 6.74
C MET A 63 -2.17 4.70 6.73
N GLU A 64 -1.57 4.51 7.89
CA GLU A 64 -0.60 3.45 8.15
C GLU A 64 -1.12 2.57 9.28
N ILE A 65 -1.16 1.26 9.06
CA ILE A 65 -1.53 0.27 10.07
C ILE A 65 -0.38 -0.69 10.32
N ASN A 66 -0.26 -1.14 11.56
CA ASN A 66 0.74 -2.11 11.96
C ASN A 66 0.07 -3.45 12.21
N VAL A 67 0.62 -4.50 11.59
CA VAL A 67 0.18 -5.88 11.77
C VAL A 67 1.34 -6.67 12.36
N LEU A 68 1.03 -7.52 13.32
CA LEU A 68 1.98 -8.39 13.97
C LEU A 68 1.51 -9.83 13.85
N SER A 69 2.37 -10.70 13.32
CA SER A 69 2.07 -12.13 13.14
C SER A 69 3.30 -12.98 13.49
N GLU A 70 3.05 -14.26 13.75
CA GLU A 70 4.14 -15.20 13.93
C GLU A 70 4.80 -15.56 12.58
N THR A 71 6.05 -15.99 12.64
CA THR A 71 6.82 -16.36 11.45
C THR A 71 6.48 -17.79 11.01
N ILE A 72 5.43 -17.91 10.20
CA ILE A 72 5.05 -19.15 9.50
C ILE A 72 4.92 -18.90 8.00
N PRO A 73 4.93 -19.93 7.15
CA PRO A 73 4.88 -19.76 5.69
C PRO A 73 3.69 -18.93 5.20
N THR A 74 2.51 -19.13 5.78
CA THR A 74 1.29 -18.38 5.42
C THR A 74 1.44 -16.89 5.72
N HIS A 75 1.86 -16.53 6.93
CA HIS A 75 2.06 -15.13 7.31
C HIS A 75 3.23 -14.48 6.54
N SER A 76 4.23 -15.28 6.15
CA SER A 76 5.30 -14.78 5.27
C SER A 76 4.79 -14.41 3.89
N TYR A 77 3.87 -15.18 3.34
CA TYR A 77 3.18 -14.86 2.10
C TYR A 77 2.30 -13.61 2.24
N GLU A 78 1.50 -13.54 3.30
CA GLU A 78 0.68 -12.36 3.61
C GLU A 78 1.52 -11.09 3.72
N SER A 79 2.61 -11.14 4.48
CA SER A 79 3.50 -10.00 4.68
C SER A 79 4.20 -9.54 3.40
N LYS A 80 4.67 -10.46 2.57
CA LYS A 80 5.48 -10.15 1.38
C LYS A 80 4.64 -9.87 0.14
N VAL A 81 3.48 -10.50 0.01
CA VAL A 81 2.67 -10.49 -1.21
C VAL A 81 1.33 -9.81 -0.99
N LEU A 82 0.51 -10.31 -0.07
CA LEU A 82 -0.85 -9.80 0.12
C LEU A 82 -0.88 -8.39 0.73
N THR A 83 0.05 -8.08 1.61
CA THR A 83 0.23 -6.71 2.14
C THR A 83 0.48 -5.72 1.01
N LYS A 84 1.36 -6.07 0.07
CA LYS A 84 1.64 -5.23 -1.09
C LYS A 84 0.40 -5.04 -1.98
N ALA A 85 -0.35 -6.13 -2.23
CA ALA A 85 -1.59 -6.04 -2.98
C ALA A 85 -2.60 -5.10 -2.30
N PHE A 86 -2.78 -5.24 -0.99
CA PHE A 86 -3.67 -4.39 -0.20
C PHE A 86 -3.27 -2.91 -0.29
N GLU A 87 -2.00 -2.59 -0.12
CA GLU A 87 -1.48 -1.22 -0.22
C GLU A 87 -1.74 -0.61 -1.60
N GLU A 88 -1.43 -1.35 -2.66
CA GLU A 88 -1.59 -0.88 -4.04
C GLU A 88 -3.07 -0.72 -4.42
N ILE A 89 -3.95 -1.55 -3.92
CA ILE A 89 -5.39 -1.51 -4.20
C ILE A 89 -6.09 -0.42 -3.39
N THR A 90 -5.75 -0.29 -2.10
CA THR A 90 -6.50 0.58 -1.17
C THR A 90 -5.84 1.94 -0.90
N GLY A 91 -4.53 2.06 -1.08
CA GLY A 91 -3.77 3.24 -0.67
C GLY A 91 -3.51 3.34 0.83
N ILE A 92 -3.78 2.28 1.58
CA ILE A 92 -3.48 2.17 3.02
C ILE A 92 -2.17 1.42 3.17
N LYS A 93 -1.21 2.00 3.88
CA LYS A 93 0.09 1.37 4.15
C LYS A 93 -0.03 0.33 5.26
N VAL A 94 0.63 -0.80 5.10
CA VAL A 94 0.65 -1.88 6.10
C VAL A 94 2.09 -2.25 6.45
N ASN A 95 2.44 -2.07 7.70
CA ASN A 95 3.70 -2.57 8.25
C ASN A 95 3.43 -3.94 8.88
N HIS A 96 3.68 -5.01 8.15
CA HIS A 96 3.46 -6.36 8.62
C HIS A 96 4.76 -6.96 9.15
N GLN A 97 4.89 -6.98 10.47
CA GLN A 97 6.05 -7.53 11.17
C GLN A 97 5.82 -9.00 11.53
N LEU A 98 6.85 -9.82 11.27
CA LEU A 98 6.86 -11.23 11.63
C LEU A 98 7.83 -11.46 12.79
N LEU A 99 7.36 -12.12 13.84
CA LEU A 99 8.11 -12.45 15.04
C LEU A 99 7.97 -13.94 15.38
N GLY A 100 8.74 -14.43 16.36
CA GLY A 100 8.49 -15.74 16.95
C GLY A 100 7.17 -15.75 17.73
N GLU A 101 6.54 -16.92 17.88
CA GLU A 101 5.25 -17.07 18.57
C GLU A 101 5.23 -16.42 19.96
N GLY A 102 6.24 -16.71 20.79
CA GLY A 102 6.35 -16.13 22.14
C GLY A 102 6.52 -14.62 22.15
N GLU A 103 7.23 -14.08 21.16
CA GLU A 103 7.45 -12.63 21.00
C GLU A 103 6.16 -11.91 20.60
N VAL A 104 5.33 -12.53 19.75
CA VAL A 104 4.01 -11.99 19.37
C VAL A 104 3.12 -11.87 20.60
N VAL A 105 3.02 -12.93 21.39
CA VAL A 105 2.23 -12.94 22.65
C VAL A 105 2.69 -11.84 23.60
N GLN A 106 3.99 -11.73 23.82
CA GLN A 106 4.56 -10.71 24.70
C GLN A 106 4.30 -9.28 24.19
N ALA A 107 4.47 -9.05 22.88
CA ALA A 107 4.22 -7.75 22.25
C ALA A 107 2.76 -7.32 22.40
N VAL A 108 1.82 -8.23 22.16
CA VAL A 108 0.38 -7.97 22.32
C VAL A 108 0.04 -7.66 23.78
N GLN A 109 0.54 -8.45 24.72
CA GLN A 109 0.32 -8.21 26.14
C GLN A 109 0.84 -6.85 26.59
N THR A 110 2.02 -6.45 26.11
CA THR A 110 2.60 -5.13 26.41
C THR A 110 1.76 -3.99 25.87
N GLN A 111 1.26 -4.11 24.63
CA GLN A 111 0.42 -3.08 24.01
C GLN A 111 -0.95 -2.95 24.67
N MET A 112 -1.49 -4.03 25.22
CA MET A 112 -2.77 -3.99 25.94
C MET A 112 -2.68 -3.37 27.34
N GLN A 113 -1.47 -3.17 27.88
CA GLN A 113 -1.25 -2.57 29.21
C GLN A 113 -1.05 -1.05 29.18
N THR A 114 -0.95 -0.47 27.99
CA THR A 114 -0.77 0.97 27.76
C THR A 114 -2.05 1.63 27.26
#